data_8e1d5da806b45e910cac503fd42677e2
#
_entry.id   8e1d5da806b45e910cac503fd42677e2
#
_cell.length_a   1.000
_cell.length_b   1.000
_cell.length_c   1.000
_cell.angle_alpha   90.00
_cell.angle_beta   90.00
_cell.angle_gamma   90.00
#
_symmetry.space_group_name_H-M   'P 1'
#
loop_
_entity.id
_entity.type
_entity.pdbx_description
1 polymer ?
#
loop_
_entity_poly.entity_id
_entity_poly.type
_entity_poly.pdbx_seq_one_letter_code
_entity_poly.pdbx_strand_id
1 'polypeptide(L)'
;MFPASVVKKIDENLKYIVEKIEAESSGLSVLAARQFRYTVTQNSLELTIKEPRNFNILEEFIIRAGMEFNPPPTANDLASILGLDSVFVKSTIANLQSLQTLADTPQITVTAEGSLFYAQGSVPKPPYTVQIYAITDNLAGKIIFQYESLEDIAINQPDLSEFVNIEAKNPAISSLKLADIQDMVQASNLPLHVPTEGKFITDFKVRGITQTMGKNISLFVIFDENQDKLNIQIRSGKEILEVATKKIAQLYSEEKISLEELCQLSEETNSP
;
A
#
# COMPACT_ATOMS: atom_id res chain seq x y z
N MET A 1 9.10 -39.93 -18.75
CA MET A 1 10.57 -39.93 -19.00
C MET A 1 10.81 -38.82 -20.01
N PHE A 2 11.24 -37.63 -19.57
CA PHE A 2 11.54 -36.55 -20.48
C PHE A 2 12.84 -36.88 -21.23
N PRO A 3 12.93 -36.63 -22.53
CA PRO A 3 14.13 -36.94 -23.29
C PRO A 3 15.29 -36.05 -22.83
N ALA A 4 16.49 -36.61 -22.73
CA ALA A 4 17.72 -35.99 -22.23
C ALA A 4 18.27 -34.82 -23.08
N SER A 5 17.50 -34.28 -24.02
CA SER A 5 17.90 -33.20 -24.92
C SER A 5 16.86 -32.11 -25.13
N VAL A 6 16.12 -31.74 -24.08
CA VAL A 6 15.27 -30.55 -24.17
C VAL A 6 16.16 -29.32 -24.23
N VAL A 7 16.14 -28.61 -25.35
CA VAL A 7 16.84 -27.32 -25.49
C VAL A 7 16.24 -26.36 -24.49
N LYS A 8 17.03 -25.98 -23.47
CA LYS A 8 16.62 -25.01 -22.48
C LYS A 8 16.29 -23.67 -23.14
N LYS A 9 15.07 -23.15 -22.95
CA LYS A 9 14.62 -21.86 -23.47
C LYS A 9 14.64 -20.83 -22.35
N ILE A 10 15.70 -20.09 -22.25
CA ILE A 10 15.97 -19.15 -21.17
C ILE A 10 16.29 -17.78 -21.76
N ASP A 11 15.47 -16.77 -21.39
CA ASP A 11 15.80 -15.38 -21.70
C ASP A 11 17.13 -14.98 -21.08
N GLU A 12 17.96 -14.30 -21.86
CA GLU A 12 19.33 -13.90 -21.47
C GLU A 12 19.38 -13.18 -20.10
N ASN A 13 18.42 -12.30 -19.86
CA ASN A 13 18.34 -11.51 -18.62
C ASN A 13 18.01 -12.34 -17.39
N LEU A 14 17.57 -13.59 -17.57
CA LEU A 14 17.16 -14.48 -16.49
C LEU A 14 18.22 -15.50 -16.11
N LYS A 15 19.33 -15.61 -16.86
CA LYS A 15 20.40 -16.62 -16.62
C LYS A 15 20.89 -16.62 -15.18
N TYR A 16 21.13 -15.44 -14.61
CA TYR A 16 21.59 -15.33 -13.22
C TYR A 16 20.58 -15.87 -12.19
N ILE A 17 19.26 -15.68 -12.44
CA ILE A 17 18.22 -16.20 -11.55
C ILE A 17 18.08 -17.72 -11.71
N VAL A 18 18.23 -18.22 -12.95
CA VAL A 18 18.25 -19.66 -13.26
C VAL A 18 19.37 -20.35 -12.50
N GLU A 19 20.61 -19.83 -12.60
CA GLU A 19 21.76 -20.36 -11.86
C GLU A 19 21.51 -20.42 -10.34
N LYS A 20 20.85 -19.39 -9.79
CA LYS A 20 20.47 -19.40 -8.38
C LYS A 20 19.46 -20.48 -8.05
N ILE A 21 18.42 -20.64 -8.85
CA ILE A 21 17.38 -21.66 -8.63
C ILE A 21 18.02 -23.06 -8.68
N GLU A 22 18.88 -23.32 -9.67
CA GLU A 22 19.56 -24.61 -9.80
C GLU A 22 20.57 -24.87 -8.68
N ALA A 23 21.13 -23.81 -8.07
CA ALA A 23 22.04 -23.90 -6.93
C ALA A 23 21.32 -24.07 -5.57
N GLU A 24 20.03 -23.76 -5.47
CA GLU A 24 19.25 -23.89 -4.21
C GLU A 24 19.13 -25.35 -3.76
N SER A 25 19.05 -26.31 -4.70
CA SER A 25 18.98 -27.75 -4.40
C SER A 25 19.55 -28.57 -5.55
N SER A 26 20.33 -29.60 -5.21
CA SER A 26 20.77 -30.60 -6.17
C SER A 26 19.57 -31.39 -6.71
N GLY A 27 19.37 -31.38 -8.02
CA GLY A 27 18.23 -32.04 -8.68
C GLY A 27 17.16 -31.08 -9.20
N LEU A 28 17.35 -29.75 -9.01
CA LEU A 28 16.51 -28.77 -9.69
C LEU A 28 17.13 -28.41 -11.06
N SER A 29 16.33 -28.48 -12.10
CA SER A 29 16.72 -28.06 -13.46
C SER A 29 15.67 -27.11 -14.03
N VAL A 30 16.08 -25.89 -14.41
CA VAL A 30 15.18 -24.96 -15.07
C VAL A 30 15.11 -25.29 -16.57
N LEU A 31 13.94 -25.69 -17.02
CA LEU A 31 13.70 -26.06 -18.44
C LEU A 31 13.40 -24.84 -19.29
N ALA A 32 12.66 -23.87 -18.73
CA ALA A 32 12.34 -22.63 -19.42
C ALA A 32 12.27 -21.46 -18.42
N ALA A 33 12.69 -20.28 -18.89
CA ALA A 33 12.55 -19.03 -18.16
C ALA A 33 12.22 -17.90 -19.14
N ARG A 34 11.11 -17.21 -18.93
CA ARG A 34 10.61 -16.17 -19.82
C ARG A 34 10.12 -14.96 -19.05
N GLN A 35 10.39 -13.77 -19.59
CA GLN A 35 9.85 -12.52 -19.07
C GLN A 35 8.52 -12.18 -19.73
N PHE A 36 7.62 -11.63 -18.93
CA PHE A 36 6.33 -11.14 -19.37
C PHE A 36 6.08 -9.74 -18.82
N ARG A 37 5.34 -8.96 -19.58
CA ARG A 37 4.61 -7.83 -19.08
C ARG A 37 3.29 -8.30 -18.48
N TYR A 38 2.84 -7.67 -17.38
CA TYR A 38 1.48 -7.80 -16.90
C TYR A 38 0.96 -6.45 -16.42
N THR A 39 -0.35 -6.32 -16.40
CA THR A 39 -1.02 -5.07 -16.15
C THR A 39 -1.48 -4.97 -14.70
N VAL A 40 -1.13 -3.86 -14.04
CA VAL A 40 -1.68 -3.43 -12.75
C VAL A 40 -2.43 -2.12 -12.94
N THR A 41 -3.34 -1.80 -12.02
CA THR A 41 -4.01 -0.50 -12.02
C THR A 41 -3.51 0.38 -10.90
N GLN A 42 -3.35 1.68 -11.18
CA GLN A 42 -2.93 2.70 -10.24
C GLN A 42 -4.01 3.74 -10.07
N ASN A 43 -4.34 4.06 -8.84
CA ASN A 43 -5.21 5.17 -8.45
C ASN A 43 -4.44 6.16 -7.58
N SER A 44 -4.57 7.46 -7.86
CA SER A 44 -4.09 8.50 -6.96
C SER A 44 -5.12 8.73 -5.86
N LEU A 45 -4.67 8.74 -4.61
CA LEU A 45 -5.48 9.03 -3.43
C LEU A 45 -4.95 10.25 -2.70
N GLU A 46 -5.86 11.10 -2.28
CA GLU A 46 -5.61 12.17 -1.32
C GLU A 46 -6.16 11.73 0.03
N LEU A 47 -5.28 11.59 1.02
CA LEU A 47 -5.65 11.24 2.39
C LEU A 47 -5.66 12.49 3.25
N THR A 48 -6.71 12.66 4.06
CA THR A 48 -6.74 13.68 5.10
C THR A 48 -6.24 13.08 6.41
N ILE A 49 -5.22 13.70 7.00
CA ILE A 49 -4.55 13.21 8.20
C ILE A 49 -4.76 14.20 9.33
N LYS A 50 -5.09 13.67 10.51
CA LYS A 50 -5.13 14.37 11.79
C LYS A 50 -4.08 13.75 12.69
N GLU A 51 -3.20 14.58 13.28
CA GLU A 51 -2.18 14.12 14.21
C GLU A 51 -2.02 15.10 15.39
N PRO A 52 -1.59 14.64 16.57
CA PRO A 52 -1.32 15.50 17.71
C PRO A 52 0.00 16.25 17.55
N ARG A 53 0.11 17.34 18.28
CA ARG A 53 1.36 18.05 18.60
C ARG A 53 1.37 18.43 20.07
N ASN A 54 2.53 18.72 20.61
CA ASN A 54 2.62 19.25 21.95
C ASN A 54 1.91 20.60 22.07
N PHE A 55 1.37 20.87 23.24
CA PHE A 55 0.87 22.20 23.59
C PHE A 55 1.97 23.24 23.46
N ASN A 56 1.61 24.46 23.12
CA ASN A 56 2.39 25.60 23.56
C ASN A 56 1.92 26.01 24.97
N ILE A 57 2.75 26.84 25.65
CA ILE A 57 2.50 27.23 27.04
C ILE A 57 1.12 27.90 27.18
N LEU A 58 0.75 28.79 26.28
CA LEU A 58 -0.52 29.52 26.36
C LEU A 58 -1.72 28.60 26.10
N GLU A 59 -1.62 27.66 25.18
CA GLU A 59 -2.68 26.65 24.91
C GLU A 59 -2.92 25.80 26.16
N GLU A 60 -1.85 25.33 26.81
CA GLU A 60 -1.95 24.54 28.03
C GLU A 60 -2.67 25.33 29.14
N PHE A 61 -2.29 26.59 29.37
CA PHE A 61 -2.97 27.41 30.34
C PHE A 61 -4.43 27.68 30.03
N ILE A 62 -4.77 27.92 28.76
CA ILE A 62 -6.17 28.11 28.33
C ILE A 62 -7.01 26.87 28.62
N ILE A 63 -6.54 25.68 28.22
CA ILE A 63 -7.29 24.43 28.40
C ILE A 63 -7.39 24.11 29.89
N ARG A 64 -6.31 24.26 30.65
CA ARG A 64 -6.32 24.04 32.09
C ARG A 64 -7.30 24.98 32.80
N ALA A 65 -7.33 26.27 32.41
CA ALA A 65 -8.30 27.22 32.96
C ALA A 65 -9.74 26.80 32.70
N GLY A 66 -10.05 26.29 31.49
CA GLY A 66 -11.37 25.77 31.16
C GLY A 66 -11.75 24.51 31.93
N MET A 67 -10.80 23.72 32.42
CA MET A 67 -11.04 22.50 33.19
C MET A 67 -11.07 22.74 34.70
N GLU A 68 -10.22 23.62 35.23
CA GLU A 68 -10.02 23.75 36.67
C GLU A 68 -10.77 24.93 37.32
N PHE A 69 -11.13 25.97 36.56
CA PHE A 69 -11.87 27.10 37.12
C PHE A 69 -13.39 26.81 37.14
N ASN A 70 -14.04 27.26 38.23
CA ASN A 70 -15.49 27.17 38.36
C ASN A 70 -16.09 28.49 38.87
N PRO A 71 -16.80 29.27 38.03
CA PRO A 71 -17.06 29.00 36.61
C PRO A 71 -15.84 29.13 35.69
N PRO A 72 -15.83 28.54 34.51
CA PRO A 72 -14.77 28.74 33.54
C PRO A 72 -14.67 30.19 33.11
N PRO A 73 -13.41 30.75 32.97
CA PRO A 73 -13.22 32.16 32.66
C PRO A 73 -13.58 32.45 31.18
N THR A 74 -13.80 33.76 30.92
CA THR A 74 -13.81 34.26 29.54
C THR A 74 -12.37 34.55 29.07
N ALA A 75 -12.22 34.78 27.76
CA ALA A 75 -10.92 35.16 27.17
C ALA A 75 -10.34 36.44 27.84
N ASN A 76 -11.19 37.42 28.18
CA ASN A 76 -10.75 38.66 28.81
C ASN A 76 -10.34 38.43 30.26
N ASP A 77 -11.08 37.61 31.02
CA ASP A 77 -10.74 37.28 32.40
C ASP A 77 -9.38 36.57 32.46
N LEU A 78 -9.18 35.57 31.59
CA LEU A 78 -7.93 34.83 31.53
C LEU A 78 -6.76 35.71 31.09
N ALA A 79 -6.97 36.60 30.11
CA ALA A 79 -5.94 37.58 29.72
C ALA A 79 -5.50 38.46 30.90
N SER A 80 -6.47 38.94 31.72
CA SER A 80 -6.20 39.74 32.93
C SER A 80 -5.44 38.93 33.98
N ILE A 81 -5.82 37.65 34.20
CA ILE A 81 -5.15 36.75 35.16
C ILE A 81 -3.69 36.50 34.74
N LEU A 82 -3.44 36.29 33.45
CA LEU A 82 -2.11 36.00 32.91
C LEU A 82 -1.27 37.24 32.67
N GLY A 83 -1.85 38.44 32.77
CA GLY A 83 -1.17 39.70 32.45
C GLY A 83 -0.79 39.82 30.96
N LEU A 84 -1.58 39.20 30.07
CA LEU A 84 -1.35 39.20 28.63
C LEU A 84 -2.34 40.10 27.89
N ASP A 85 -1.93 40.58 26.73
CA ASP A 85 -2.88 41.24 25.82
C ASP A 85 -4.00 40.28 25.41
N SER A 86 -5.24 40.75 25.55
CA SER A 86 -6.43 39.94 25.24
C SER A 86 -6.48 39.45 23.79
N VAL A 87 -5.78 40.12 22.86
CA VAL A 87 -5.69 39.72 21.45
C VAL A 87 -5.00 38.37 21.31
N PHE A 88 -3.91 38.13 22.02
CA PHE A 88 -3.19 36.87 21.99
C PHE A 88 -4.03 35.71 22.54
N VAL A 89 -4.70 35.94 23.68
CA VAL A 89 -5.56 34.93 24.31
C VAL A 89 -6.76 34.59 23.38
N LYS A 90 -7.43 35.61 22.85
CA LYS A 90 -8.55 35.43 21.91
C LYS A 90 -8.13 34.68 20.62
N SER A 91 -6.99 35.03 20.06
CA SER A 91 -6.45 34.37 18.86
C SER A 91 -6.17 32.89 19.11
N THR A 92 -5.56 32.58 20.27
CA THR A 92 -5.28 31.18 20.65
C THR A 92 -6.56 30.41 20.94
N ILE A 93 -7.55 31.00 21.60
CA ILE A 93 -8.87 30.38 21.82
C ILE A 93 -9.54 30.10 20.49
N ALA A 94 -9.58 31.06 19.55
CA ALA A 94 -10.18 30.86 18.22
C ALA A 94 -9.50 29.72 17.45
N ASN A 95 -8.18 29.60 17.55
CA ASN A 95 -7.44 28.48 16.98
C ASN A 95 -7.84 27.15 17.62
N LEU A 96 -7.90 27.06 18.95
CA LEU A 96 -8.33 25.84 19.66
C LEU A 96 -9.80 25.48 19.39
N GLN A 97 -10.67 26.47 19.16
CA GLN A 97 -12.06 26.26 18.72
C GLN A 97 -12.11 25.68 17.30
N SER A 98 -11.32 26.23 16.38
CA SER A 98 -11.21 25.70 15.01
C SER A 98 -10.71 24.26 14.95
N LEU A 99 -9.92 23.85 15.93
CA LEU A 99 -9.41 22.49 16.13
C LEU A 99 -10.37 21.59 16.94
N GLN A 100 -11.57 22.12 17.29
CA GLN A 100 -12.57 21.41 18.10
C GLN A 100 -12.09 21.00 19.51
N THR A 101 -10.98 21.58 19.98
CA THR A 101 -10.48 21.38 21.34
C THR A 101 -11.30 22.15 22.37
N LEU A 102 -11.79 23.33 21.97
CA LEU A 102 -12.72 24.17 22.75
C LEU A 102 -14.05 24.29 22.02
N ALA A 103 -15.13 24.42 22.80
CA ALA A 103 -16.46 24.74 22.27
C ALA A 103 -16.53 26.23 21.87
N ASP A 104 -17.39 26.54 20.90
CA ASP A 104 -17.66 27.92 20.48
C ASP A 104 -18.65 28.60 21.46
N THR A 105 -18.13 28.94 22.64
CA THR A 105 -18.86 29.59 23.75
C THR A 105 -18.07 30.77 24.28
N PRO A 106 -18.73 31.78 24.92
CA PRO A 106 -18.02 32.90 25.53
C PRO A 106 -17.03 32.50 26.66
N GLN A 107 -17.39 31.46 27.42
CA GLN A 107 -16.52 30.85 28.43
C GLN A 107 -15.62 29.79 27.77
N ILE A 108 -14.43 29.62 28.34
CA ILE A 108 -13.48 28.62 27.91
C ILE A 108 -13.99 27.24 28.31
N THR A 109 -14.73 26.59 27.40
CA THR A 109 -15.32 25.27 27.62
C THR A 109 -14.57 24.24 26.81
N VAL A 110 -13.95 23.27 27.50
CA VAL A 110 -13.20 22.19 26.86
C VAL A 110 -14.17 21.13 26.35
N THR A 111 -14.00 20.68 25.10
CA THR A 111 -14.80 19.60 24.52
C THR A 111 -14.37 18.25 25.08
N ALA A 112 -15.18 17.20 24.85
CA ALA A 112 -14.79 15.83 25.19
C ALA A 112 -13.49 15.41 24.46
N GLU A 113 -13.36 15.76 23.17
CA GLU A 113 -12.15 15.52 22.39
C GLU A 113 -10.95 16.31 22.92
N GLY A 114 -11.16 17.58 23.26
CA GLY A 114 -10.11 18.42 23.88
C GLY A 114 -9.61 17.86 25.21
N SER A 115 -10.49 17.29 26.03
CA SER A 115 -10.12 16.65 27.29
C SER A 115 -9.26 15.39 27.06
N LEU A 116 -9.55 14.61 26.05
CA LEU A 116 -8.75 13.42 25.67
C LEU A 116 -7.33 13.83 25.21
N PHE A 117 -7.24 14.85 24.36
CA PHE A 117 -5.93 15.38 23.94
C PHE A 117 -5.14 15.96 25.10
N TYR A 118 -5.81 16.71 25.99
CA TYR A 118 -5.16 17.27 27.16
C TYR A 118 -4.58 16.19 28.09
N ALA A 119 -5.31 15.11 28.34
CA ALA A 119 -4.84 13.99 29.12
C ALA A 119 -3.58 13.32 28.54
N GLN A 120 -3.37 13.45 27.21
CA GLN A 120 -2.18 12.97 26.51
C GLN A 120 -1.07 14.03 26.39
N GLY A 121 -1.24 15.20 26.95
CA GLY A 121 -0.28 16.31 26.86
C GLY A 121 -0.17 16.94 25.45
N SER A 122 -1.23 16.85 24.66
CA SER A 122 -1.22 17.25 23.24
C SER A 122 -2.47 18.04 22.82
N VAL A 123 -2.38 18.66 21.65
CA VAL A 123 -3.53 19.21 20.88
C VAL A 123 -3.47 18.70 19.46
N PRO A 124 -4.61 18.62 18.75
CA PRO A 124 -4.57 18.26 17.35
C PRO A 124 -3.88 19.35 16.52
N LYS A 125 -3.12 18.94 15.50
CA LYS A 125 -2.73 19.85 14.40
C LYS A 125 -3.93 20.11 13.50
N PRO A 126 -3.94 21.22 12.74
CA PRO A 126 -4.85 21.36 11.62
C PRO A 126 -4.73 20.14 10.70
N PRO A 127 -5.85 19.54 10.26
CA PRO A 127 -5.80 18.44 9.31
C PRO A 127 -5.05 18.84 8.03
N TYR A 128 -4.21 17.98 7.52
CA TYR A 128 -3.47 18.19 6.27
C TYR A 128 -3.69 17.02 5.32
N THR A 129 -3.40 17.24 4.04
CA THR A 129 -3.57 16.21 3.01
C THR A 129 -2.23 15.68 2.53
N VAL A 130 -2.21 14.37 2.25
CA VAL A 130 -1.06 13.67 1.65
C VAL A 130 -1.56 12.90 0.44
N GLN A 131 -0.84 13.04 -0.68
CA GLN A 131 -1.09 12.23 -1.87
C GLN A 131 -0.29 10.95 -1.79
N ILE A 132 -0.96 9.82 -2.09
CA ILE A 132 -0.36 8.50 -2.24
C ILE A 132 -0.96 7.80 -3.46
N TYR A 133 -0.40 6.65 -3.80
CA TYR A 133 -0.88 5.82 -4.89
C TYR A 133 -1.27 4.44 -4.39
N ALA A 134 -2.45 3.97 -4.79
CA ALA A 134 -2.92 2.62 -4.57
C ALA A 134 -2.68 1.80 -5.84
N ILE A 135 -1.88 0.76 -5.72
CA ILE A 135 -1.55 -0.16 -6.80
C ILE A 135 -2.35 -1.44 -6.60
N THR A 136 -3.32 -1.70 -7.47
CA THR A 136 -4.08 -2.94 -7.47
C THR A 136 -3.41 -3.95 -8.37
N ASP A 137 -2.90 -5.01 -7.76
CA ASP A 137 -2.21 -6.11 -8.43
C ASP A 137 -3.07 -7.37 -8.36
N ASN A 138 -3.78 -7.67 -9.44
CA ASN A 138 -4.68 -8.82 -9.50
C ASN A 138 -3.92 -10.14 -9.60
N LEU A 139 -2.70 -10.14 -10.12
CA LEU A 139 -1.89 -11.34 -10.20
C LEU A 139 -1.37 -11.74 -8.81
N ALA A 140 -0.87 -10.76 -8.05
CA ALA A 140 -0.45 -10.97 -6.67
C ALA A 140 -1.65 -11.00 -5.69
N GLY A 141 -2.86 -10.64 -6.13
CA GLY A 141 -4.08 -10.65 -5.30
C GLY A 141 -4.06 -9.62 -4.18
N LYS A 142 -3.38 -8.50 -4.35
CA LYS A 142 -3.20 -7.48 -3.30
C LYS A 142 -3.35 -6.05 -3.80
N ILE A 143 -3.64 -5.14 -2.87
CA ILE A 143 -3.56 -3.70 -3.06
C ILE A 143 -2.40 -3.20 -2.20
N ILE A 144 -1.51 -2.41 -2.78
CA ILE A 144 -0.34 -1.84 -2.11
C ILE A 144 -0.43 -0.33 -2.19
N PHE A 145 -0.11 0.36 -1.09
CA PHE A 145 -0.03 1.81 -1.05
C PHE A 145 1.44 2.26 -1.01
N GLN A 146 1.75 3.33 -1.75
CA GLN A 146 3.09 3.90 -1.82
C GLN A 146 3.03 5.42 -2.09
N TYR A 147 4.13 6.14 -1.78
CA TYR A 147 4.20 7.59 -2.01
C TYR A 147 4.42 7.96 -3.47
N GLU A 148 5.17 7.13 -4.19
CA GLU A 148 5.56 7.42 -5.58
C GLU A 148 4.62 6.71 -6.55
N SER A 149 4.35 7.36 -7.69
CA SER A 149 3.64 6.68 -8.78
C SER A 149 4.52 5.61 -9.40
N LEU A 150 3.89 4.55 -9.91
CA LEU A 150 4.59 3.62 -10.78
C LEU A 150 4.96 4.34 -12.09
N GLU A 151 6.15 4.05 -12.59
CA GLU A 151 6.51 4.36 -13.96
C GLU A 151 6.00 3.23 -14.87
N ASP A 152 5.38 3.60 -15.99
CA ASP A 152 4.96 2.61 -16.99
C ASP A 152 6.21 2.08 -17.69
N ILE A 153 6.39 0.78 -17.63
CA ILE A 153 7.54 0.14 -18.26
C ILE A 153 7.21 -0.09 -19.73
N ALA A 154 7.83 0.70 -20.62
CA ALA A 154 7.76 0.48 -22.07
C ALA A 154 8.48 -0.83 -22.42
N ILE A 155 7.76 -1.83 -22.96
CA ILE A 155 8.29 -3.18 -23.03
C ILE A 155 8.06 -3.82 -24.38
N ASN A 156 9.13 -4.47 -24.86
CA ASN A 156 9.12 -5.43 -25.97
C ASN A 156 8.83 -6.87 -25.50
N GLN A 157 8.15 -7.04 -24.38
CA GLN A 157 7.86 -8.35 -23.80
C GLN A 157 6.39 -8.71 -24.05
N PRO A 158 6.07 -10.00 -24.24
CA PRO A 158 4.70 -10.45 -24.43
C PRO A 158 3.85 -10.14 -23.20
N ASP A 159 2.61 -9.77 -23.41
CA ASP A 159 1.67 -9.53 -22.30
C ASP A 159 1.15 -10.89 -21.78
N LEU A 160 1.25 -11.08 -20.46
CA LEU A 160 0.77 -12.31 -19.83
C LEU A 160 -0.73 -12.54 -20.06
N SER A 161 -1.51 -11.48 -20.23
CA SER A 161 -2.95 -11.56 -20.48
C SER A 161 -3.31 -12.23 -21.81
N GLU A 162 -2.38 -12.30 -22.77
CA GLU A 162 -2.57 -13.03 -24.02
C GLU A 162 -2.61 -14.55 -23.82
N PHE A 163 -2.01 -15.03 -22.73
CA PHE A 163 -1.87 -16.45 -22.42
C PHE A 163 -2.74 -16.88 -21.23
N VAL A 164 -3.01 -15.96 -20.32
CA VAL A 164 -3.64 -16.27 -19.02
C VAL A 164 -4.73 -15.26 -18.70
N ASN A 165 -5.95 -15.75 -18.51
CA ASN A 165 -7.04 -14.91 -18.01
C ASN A 165 -6.88 -14.67 -16.51
N ILE A 166 -6.54 -13.44 -16.13
CA ILE A 166 -6.39 -13.02 -14.76
C ILE A 166 -7.65 -12.27 -14.32
N GLU A 167 -8.52 -12.97 -13.59
CA GLU A 167 -9.73 -12.35 -13.04
C GLU A 167 -9.40 -11.28 -12.01
N ALA A 168 -10.07 -10.13 -12.12
CA ALA A 168 -10.00 -9.07 -11.12
C ALA A 168 -10.76 -9.51 -9.86
N LYS A 169 -10.03 -9.81 -8.78
CA LYS A 169 -10.62 -10.19 -7.47
C LYS A 169 -10.60 -9.07 -6.45
N ASN A 170 -9.79 -8.04 -6.69
CA ASN A 170 -9.68 -6.92 -5.76
C ASN A 170 -10.85 -5.94 -5.98
N PRO A 171 -11.42 -5.39 -4.91
CA PRO A 171 -12.46 -4.37 -5.01
C PRO A 171 -11.90 -3.08 -5.64
N ALA A 172 -12.76 -2.31 -6.28
CA ALA A 172 -12.39 -0.99 -6.75
C ALA A 172 -12.05 -0.08 -5.55
N ILE A 173 -10.97 0.70 -5.64
CA ILE A 173 -10.53 1.59 -4.55
C ILE A 173 -11.65 2.54 -4.12
N SER A 174 -12.45 3.04 -5.06
CA SER A 174 -13.58 3.93 -4.78
C SER A 174 -14.73 3.28 -4.00
N SER A 175 -14.78 1.96 -3.92
CA SER A 175 -15.80 1.21 -3.17
C SER A 175 -15.35 0.84 -1.74
N LEU A 176 -14.09 1.09 -1.39
CA LEU A 176 -13.55 0.80 -0.07
C LEU A 176 -14.07 1.79 0.97
N LYS A 177 -14.21 1.32 2.20
CA LYS A 177 -14.53 2.17 3.35
C LYS A 177 -13.26 2.77 3.94
N LEU A 178 -13.42 3.82 4.73
CA LEU A 178 -12.28 4.47 5.40
C LEU A 178 -11.48 3.48 6.26
N ALA A 179 -12.14 2.59 6.99
CA ALA A 179 -11.47 1.57 7.81
C ALA A 179 -10.60 0.64 6.95
N ASP A 180 -11.09 0.20 5.78
CA ASP A 180 -10.32 -0.65 4.87
C ASP A 180 -9.05 0.07 4.39
N ILE A 181 -9.15 1.37 4.08
CA ILE A 181 -8.00 2.20 3.68
C ILE A 181 -6.99 2.35 4.83
N GLN A 182 -7.47 2.60 6.05
CA GLN A 182 -6.63 2.70 7.25
C GLN A 182 -5.82 1.43 7.46
N ASP A 183 -6.47 0.27 7.43
CA ASP A 183 -5.84 -1.05 7.62
C ASP A 183 -4.83 -1.36 6.51
N MET A 184 -5.19 -1.10 5.25
CA MET A 184 -4.31 -1.36 4.10
C MET A 184 -3.09 -0.42 4.07
N VAL A 185 -3.25 0.86 4.42
CA VAL A 185 -2.15 1.82 4.52
C VAL A 185 -1.19 1.40 5.63
N GLN A 186 -1.71 0.96 6.78
CA GLN A 186 -0.91 0.43 7.86
C GLN A 186 -0.15 -0.84 7.44
N ALA A 187 -0.81 -1.77 6.75
CA ALA A 187 -0.19 -2.99 6.23
C ALA A 187 0.89 -2.71 5.17
N SER A 188 0.82 -1.56 4.49
CA SER A 188 1.83 -1.09 3.52
C SER A 188 3.05 -0.42 4.18
N ASN A 189 3.13 -0.41 5.52
CA ASN A 189 4.19 0.24 6.30
C ASN A 189 4.36 1.74 6.05
N LEU A 190 3.29 2.43 5.65
CA LEU A 190 3.27 3.86 5.53
C LEU A 190 2.91 4.49 6.89
N PRO A 191 3.73 5.39 7.46
CA PRO A 191 3.47 6.01 8.76
C PRO A 191 2.41 7.12 8.67
N LEU A 192 1.29 6.85 7.99
CA LEU A 192 0.18 7.78 7.78
C LEU A 192 -1.02 7.47 8.67
N HIS A 193 -1.12 6.23 9.16
CA HIS A 193 -2.11 5.78 10.13
C HIS A 193 -1.41 5.04 11.27
N VAL A 194 -1.18 5.73 12.40
CA VAL A 194 -0.48 5.21 13.57
C VAL A 194 -1.30 5.56 14.82
N PRO A 195 -2.38 4.80 15.10
CA PRO A 195 -3.30 5.09 16.21
C PRO A 195 -2.61 5.19 17.58
N THR A 196 -1.54 4.42 17.79
CA THR A 196 -0.75 4.45 19.03
C THR A 196 -0.04 5.78 19.28
N GLU A 197 0.19 6.57 18.22
CA GLU A 197 0.79 7.91 18.26
C GLU A 197 -0.28 9.01 18.08
N GLY A 198 -1.56 8.65 18.04
CA GLY A 198 -2.66 9.59 17.80
C GLY A 198 -2.74 10.13 16.38
N LYS A 199 -2.08 9.48 15.41
CA LYS A 199 -2.09 9.86 14.00
C LYS A 199 -3.12 9.03 13.24
N PHE A 200 -4.11 9.71 12.64
CA PHE A 200 -5.25 9.06 12.00
C PHE A 200 -5.47 9.59 10.59
N ILE A 201 -5.76 8.69 9.66
CA ILE A 201 -6.42 9.03 8.39
C ILE A 201 -7.90 9.24 8.74
N THR A 202 -8.43 10.44 8.47
CA THR A 202 -9.81 10.81 8.79
C THR A 202 -10.73 10.87 7.59
N ASP A 203 -10.17 10.99 6.39
CA ASP A 203 -10.91 10.99 5.13
C ASP A 203 -9.98 10.57 3.98
N PHE A 204 -10.56 10.11 2.87
CA PHE A 204 -9.81 9.86 1.64
C PHE A 204 -10.62 10.23 0.41
N LYS A 205 -9.94 10.61 -0.67
CA LYS A 205 -10.55 10.89 -1.97
C LYS A 205 -9.72 10.26 -3.07
N VAL A 206 -10.36 9.54 -3.98
CA VAL A 206 -9.73 9.09 -5.21
C VAL A 206 -9.65 10.27 -6.17
N ARG A 207 -8.46 10.56 -6.69
CA ARG A 207 -8.19 11.68 -7.58
C ARG A 207 -7.85 11.20 -9.00
N GLY A 208 -8.38 11.91 -9.98
CA GLY A 208 -8.13 11.61 -11.38
C GLY A 208 -8.77 10.31 -11.86
N ILE A 209 -8.25 9.79 -12.96
CA ILE A 209 -8.67 8.53 -13.58
C ILE A 209 -7.75 7.39 -13.14
N THR A 210 -8.28 6.18 -13.10
CA THR A 210 -7.47 4.97 -12.91
C THR A 210 -6.51 4.81 -14.08
N GLN A 211 -5.22 4.68 -13.78
CA GLN A 211 -4.18 4.46 -14.77
C GLN A 211 -3.83 2.98 -14.86
N THR A 212 -3.55 2.52 -16.06
CA THR A 212 -3.09 1.17 -16.33
C THR A 212 -1.58 1.19 -16.53
N MET A 213 -0.84 0.43 -15.72
CA MET A 213 0.62 0.41 -15.69
C MET A 213 1.13 -0.99 -15.98
N GLY A 214 2.23 -1.09 -16.74
CA GLY A 214 2.91 -2.35 -17.00
C GLY A 214 3.93 -2.67 -15.91
N LYS A 215 3.96 -3.93 -15.47
CA LYS A 215 5.02 -4.48 -14.60
C LYS A 215 5.66 -5.67 -15.27
N ASN A 216 6.92 -5.93 -14.91
CA ASN A 216 7.63 -7.12 -15.35
C ASN A 216 7.51 -8.24 -14.34
N ILE A 217 7.28 -9.43 -14.86
CA ILE A 217 7.42 -10.69 -14.12
C ILE A 217 8.24 -11.68 -14.91
N SER A 218 8.76 -12.68 -14.22
CA SER A 218 9.48 -13.80 -14.82
C SER A 218 8.81 -15.10 -14.43
N LEU A 219 8.57 -15.93 -15.41
CA LEU A 219 8.03 -17.28 -15.24
C LEU A 219 9.17 -18.28 -15.42
N PHE A 220 9.26 -19.24 -14.50
CA PHE A 220 10.23 -20.33 -14.55
C PHE A 220 9.48 -21.67 -14.54
N VAL A 221 9.85 -22.57 -15.42
CA VAL A 221 9.44 -23.97 -15.41
C VAL A 221 10.62 -24.79 -14.90
N ILE A 222 10.45 -25.39 -13.74
CA ILE A 222 11.49 -26.06 -12.98
C ILE A 222 11.15 -27.56 -12.88
N PHE A 223 12.05 -28.41 -13.28
CA PHE A 223 11.97 -29.86 -13.07
C PHE A 223 12.70 -30.22 -11.80
N ASP A 224 12.04 -30.94 -10.90
CA ASP A 224 12.62 -31.48 -9.67
C ASP A 224 12.83 -33.00 -9.89
N GLU A 225 14.08 -33.38 -10.08
CA GLU A 225 14.46 -34.78 -10.30
C GLU A 225 14.14 -35.69 -9.10
N ASN A 226 14.19 -35.12 -7.88
CA ASN A 226 13.95 -35.90 -6.67
C ASN A 226 12.45 -36.26 -6.50
N GLN A 227 11.57 -35.42 -7.03
CA GLN A 227 10.11 -35.58 -6.96
C GLN A 227 9.51 -36.08 -8.31
N ASP A 228 10.30 -36.14 -9.36
CA ASP A 228 9.87 -36.41 -10.73
C ASP A 228 8.68 -35.50 -11.14
N LYS A 229 8.83 -34.19 -10.84
CA LYS A 229 7.73 -33.24 -10.97
C LYS A 229 8.14 -31.92 -11.61
N LEU A 230 7.24 -31.39 -12.46
CA LEU A 230 7.33 -30.03 -12.96
C LEU A 230 6.72 -29.04 -11.95
N ASN A 231 7.46 -28.02 -11.62
CA ASN A 231 7.05 -26.89 -10.79
C ASN A 231 7.09 -25.61 -11.62
N ILE A 232 6.10 -24.76 -11.41
CA ILE A 232 6.06 -23.41 -12.00
C ILE A 232 6.39 -22.42 -10.90
N GLN A 233 7.15 -21.39 -11.22
CA GLN A 233 7.45 -20.30 -10.29
C GLN A 233 7.35 -18.96 -11.00
N ILE A 234 6.62 -18.02 -10.38
CA ILE A 234 6.50 -16.65 -10.84
C ILE A 234 7.31 -15.75 -9.90
N ARG A 235 8.15 -14.89 -10.48
CA ARG A 235 8.96 -13.94 -9.71
C ARG A 235 8.78 -12.50 -10.24
N SER A 236 8.85 -11.53 -9.31
CA SER A 236 9.08 -10.12 -9.62
C SER A 236 10.47 -9.77 -9.12
N GLY A 237 11.42 -9.67 -10.05
CA GLY A 237 12.83 -9.59 -9.70
C GLY A 237 13.31 -10.82 -8.90
N LYS A 238 13.68 -10.62 -7.62
CA LYS A 238 14.13 -11.71 -6.74
C LYS A 238 13.01 -12.32 -5.89
N GLU A 239 11.87 -11.64 -5.77
CA GLU A 239 10.75 -12.06 -4.93
C GLU A 239 9.87 -13.08 -5.65
N ILE A 240 9.55 -14.20 -4.98
CA ILE A 240 8.59 -15.18 -5.46
C ILE A 240 7.18 -14.66 -5.19
N LEU A 241 6.37 -14.59 -6.23
CA LEU A 241 4.95 -14.22 -6.13
C LEU A 241 4.12 -15.49 -5.88
N GLU A 242 4.00 -15.89 -4.61
CA GLU A 242 3.36 -17.14 -4.20
C GLU A 242 1.92 -17.28 -4.72
N VAL A 243 1.12 -16.21 -4.65
CA VAL A 243 -0.27 -16.20 -5.11
C VAL A 243 -0.35 -16.40 -6.63
N ALA A 244 0.50 -15.70 -7.38
CA ALA A 244 0.62 -15.83 -8.82
C ALA A 244 1.10 -17.24 -9.21
N THR A 245 2.13 -17.74 -8.54
CA THR A 245 2.67 -19.09 -8.72
C THR A 245 1.59 -20.16 -8.57
N LYS A 246 0.84 -20.12 -7.47
CA LYS A 246 -0.26 -21.07 -7.21
C LYS A 246 -1.37 -20.96 -8.26
N LYS A 247 -1.71 -19.74 -8.67
CA LYS A 247 -2.75 -19.52 -9.67
C LYS A 247 -2.36 -20.08 -11.05
N ILE A 248 -1.13 -19.81 -11.50
CA ILE A 248 -0.65 -20.34 -12.79
C ILE A 248 -0.51 -21.87 -12.73
N ALA A 249 0.02 -22.43 -11.64
CA ALA A 249 0.13 -23.87 -11.46
C ALA A 249 -1.26 -24.56 -11.46
N GLN A 250 -2.27 -23.94 -10.85
CA GLN A 250 -3.64 -24.44 -10.90
C GLN A 250 -4.20 -24.42 -12.32
N LEU A 251 -4.04 -23.30 -13.06
CA LEU A 251 -4.53 -23.20 -14.44
C LEU A 251 -3.86 -24.24 -15.35
N TYR A 252 -2.57 -24.51 -15.11
CA TYR A 252 -1.86 -25.57 -15.83
C TYR A 252 -2.42 -26.96 -15.49
N SER A 253 -2.67 -27.26 -14.21
CA SER A 253 -3.24 -28.54 -13.79
C SER A 253 -4.68 -28.75 -14.28
N GLU A 254 -5.41 -27.67 -14.54
CA GLU A 254 -6.76 -27.68 -15.12
C GLU A 254 -6.77 -27.66 -16.67
N GLU A 255 -5.59 -27.80 -17.30
CA GLU A 255 -5.41 -27.75 -18.77
C GLU A 255 -5.96 -26.48 -19.44
N LYS A 256 -6.01 -25.38 -18.67
CA LYS A 256 -6.47 -24.07 -19.15
C LYS A 256 -5.37 -23.23 -19.80
N ILE A 257 -4.13 -23.59 -19.59
CA ILE A 257 -2.94 -22.97 -20.17
C ILE A 257 -1.96 -24.04 -20.62
N SER A 258 -1.24 -23.75 -21.72
CA SER A 258 -0.15 -24.59 -22.22
C SER A 258 1.19 -23.96 -21.81
N LEU A 259 2.05 -24.74 -21.15
CA LEU A 259 3.43 -24.30 -20.87
C LEU A 259 4.28 -24.19 -22.14
N GLU A 260 3.95 -24.97 -23.17
CA GLU A 260 4.62 -24.95 -24.46
C GLU A 260 4.41 -23.58 -25.13
N GLU A 261 3.18 -23.09 -25.18
CA GLU A 261 2.85 -21.79 -25.73
C GLU A 261 3.43 -20.67 -24.84
N LEU A 262 3.24 -20.77 -23.53
CA LEU A 262 3.65 -19.77 -22.55
C LEU A 262 5.17 -19.58 -22.57
N CYS A 263 5.94 -20.66 -22.69
CA CYS A 263 7.41 -20.64 -22.69
C CYS A 263 8.02 -20.72 -24.08
N GLN A 264 7.21 -20.80 -25.16
CA GLN A 264 7.67 -21.06 -26.53
C GLN A 264 8.56 -22.32 -26.60
N LEU A 265 8.20 -23.32 -25.84
CA LEU A 265 8.81 -24.64 -25.96
C LEU A 265 8.27 -25.25 -27.27
N SER A 266 8.97 -25.07 -28.40
CA SER A 266 8.56 -25.73 -29.65
C SER A 266 8.63 -27.24 -29.47
N GLU A 267 7.57 -27.97 -29.90
CA GLU A 267 7.72 -29.35 -30.27
C GLU A 267 8.84 -29.42 -31.31
N GLU A 268 9.88 -30.19 -31.05
CA GLU A 268 10.75 -30.62 -32.15
C GLU A 268 9.84 -31.41 -33.10
N THR A 269 9.50 -30.79 -34.24
CA THR A 269 8.96 -31.53 -35.35
C THR A 269 9.93 -32.65 -35.65
N ASN A 270 9.58 -33.86 -35.23
CA ASN A 270 10.14 -35.06 -35.80
C ASN A 270 9.84 -35.02 -37.33
N SER A 271 10.79 -34.44 -38.05
CA SER A 271 10.86 -34.63 -39.50
C SER A 271 11.61 -35.94 -39.75
N PRO A 272 11.04 -36.82 -40.55
CA PRO A 272 11.54 -38.19 -40.78
C PRO A 272 12.90 -38.25 -41.45
#